data_b4d742489561a1d70d06a4e884b7ae73
#
_entry.id   b4d742489561a1d70d06a4e884b7ae73
#
_cell.length_a   1.000
_cell.length_b   1.000
_cell.length_c   1.000
_cell.angle_alpha   90.00
_cell.angle_beta   90.00
_cell.angle_gamma   90.00
#
_symmetry.space_group_name_H-M   'P 1'
#
loop_
_entity.id
_entity.type
_entity.pdbx_description
1 polymer ?
#
loop_
_entity_poly.entity_id
_entity_poly.type
_entity_poly.pdbx_seq_one_letter_code
_entity_poly.pdbx_strand_id
1 'polypeptide(L)'
;MEFAGAIPALEFAFQATKRGGATVTAALPHPNARLQLSPVMLVDQEKSLKGSYLGSCVPTRDIPAYINLYKSGRLPIEKLITHKLSLDQINEGFERLAKGNAIRQVILFD
;
A
#
# COMPACT_ATOMS: atom_id res chain seq x y z
N MET A 1 0.11 5.58 -9.49
CA MET A 1 0.16 5.37 -8.02
C MET A 1 1.20 4.31 -7.73
N GLU A 2 1.90 4.42 -6.61
CA GLU A 2 2.97 3.51 -6.20
C GLU A 2 2.62 2.91 -4.83
N PHE A 3 2.75 1.57 -4.70
CA PHE A 3 2.39 0.81 -3.48
C PHE A 3 3.47 -0.22 -3.09
N ALA A 4 4.60 -0.28 -3.81
CA ALA A 4 5.63 -1.29 -3.55
C ALA A 4 6.51 -0.94 -2.34
N GLY A 5 6.64 0.32 -1.99
CA GLY A 5 7.50 0.79 -0.90
C GLY A 5 8.99 0.68 -1.18
N ALA A 6 9.37 0.42 -2.42
CA ALA A 6 10.75 0.36 -2.86
C ALA A 6 11.15 1.67 -3.56
N ILE A 7 12.29 2.24 -3.18
CA ILE A 7 12.75 3.51 -3.76
C ILE A 7 12.84 3.46 -5.29
N PRO A 8 13.44 2.42 -5.92
CA PRO A 8 13.47 2.34 -7.38
C PRO A 8 12.09 2.35 -8.04
N ALA A 9 11.08 1.74 -7.39
CA ALA A 9 9.71 1.74 -7.90
C ALA A 9 9.09 3.14 -7.86
N LEU A 10 9.34 3.90 -6.79
CA LEU A 10 8.87 5.28 -6.66
C LEU A 10 9.57 6.21 -7.65
N GLU A 11 10.88 6.05 -7.85
CA GLU A 11 11.65 6.80 -8.84
C GLU A 11 11.12 6.53 -10.26
N PHE A 12 10.92 5.26 -10.60
CA PHE A 12 10.33 4.88 -11.87
C PHE A 12 8.92 5.46 -12.06
N ALA A 13 8.06 5.36 -11.04
CA ALA A 13 6.71 5.91 -11.08
C ALA A 13 6.71 7.44 -11.32
N PHE A 14 7.64 8.15 -10.66
CA PHE A 14 7.79 9.59 -10.86
C PHE A 14 8.29 9.92 -12.28
N GLN A 15 9.29 9.19 -12.78
CA GLN A 15 9.80 9.37 -14.13
C GLN A 15 8.72 9.11 -15.19
N ALA A 16 7.96 8.03 -15.04
CA ALA A 16 6.87 7.65 -15.95
C ALA A 16 5.66 8.58 -15.88
N THR A 17 5.56 9.42 -14.86
CA THR A 17 4.47 10.39 -14.74
C THR A 17 4.59 11.45 -15.84
N LYS A 18 3.50 11.66 -16.58
CA LYS A 18 3.46 12.67 -17.64
C LYS A 18 3.63 14.09 -17.08
N ARG A 19 3.98 15.04 -17.96
CA ARG A 19 4.01 16.47 -17.65
C ARG A 19 2.64 16.93 -17.08
N GLY A 20 2.67 17.78 -16.04
CA GLY A 20 1.49 18.21 -15.30
C GLY A 20 0.84 17.13 -14.44
N GLY A 21 1.43 15.92 -14.40
CA GLY A 21 0.86 14.79 -13.69
C GLY A 21 1.29 14.72 -12.22
N ALA A 22 0.60 13.83 -11.47
CA ALA A 22 0.90 13.56 -10.07
C ALA A 22 1.27 12.10 -9.85
N THR A 23 2.40 11.87 -9.17
CA THR A 23 2.75 10.58 -8.58
C THR A 23 2.24 10.55 -7.16
N VAL A 24 1.47 9.52 -6.81
CA VAL A 24 1.00 9.30 -5.44
C VAL A 24 1.60 8.01 -4.92
N THR A 25 2.35 8.08 -3.80
CA THR A 25 2.84 6.90 -3.08
C THR A 25 2.03 6.69 -1.80
N ALA A 26 1.64 5.45 -1.55
CA ALA A 26 0.91 5.04 -0.34
C ALA A 26 1.65 3.94 0.44
N ALA A 27 2.82 3.55 -0.03
CA ALA A 27 3.67 2.60 0.66
C ALA A 27 4.55 3.28 1.71
N LEU A 28 4.94 2.54 2.74
CA LEU A 28 5.89 2.98 3.78
C LEU A 28 7.24 2.29 3.55
N PRO A 29 8.20 2.94 2.90
CA PRO A 29 9.55 2.43 2.78
C PRO A 29 10.26 2.46 4.14
N HIS A 30 11.44 1.82 4.21
CA HIS A 30 12.25 1.86 5.42
C HIS A 30 12.55 3.32 5.84
N PRO A 31 12.50 3.68 7.14
CA PRO A 31 12.66 5.06 7.60
C PRO A 31 13.96 5.75 7.14
N ASN A 32 15.02 4.98 6.94
CA ASN A 32 16.31 5.48 6.46
C ASN A 32 16.42 5.54 4.92
N ALA A 33 15.39 5.06 4.21
CA ALA A 33 15.39 5.16 2.75
C ALA A 33 15.39 6.62 2.30
N ARG A 34 16.06 6.90 1.20
CA ARG A 34 16.16 8.25 0.63
C ARG A 34 15.80 8.19 -0.84
N LEU A 35 14.92 9.09 -1.25
CA LEU A 35 14.54 9.28 -2.64
C LEU A 35 15.41 10.36 -3.26
N GLN A 36 15.99 10.08 -4.42
CA GLN A 36 16.74 11.07 -5.19
C GLN A 36 15.88 11.53 -6.37
N LEU A 37 15.50 12.80 -6.33
CA LEU A 37 14.78 13.45 -7.42
C LEU A 37 15.52 14.68 -7.89
N SER A 38 15.51 14.90 -9.21
CA SER A 38 15.98 16.16 -9.78
C SER A 38 14.90 17.24 -9.58
N PRO A 39 15.17 18.29 -8.79
CA PRO A 39 14.18 19.36 -8.57
C PRO A 39 13.73 20.03 -9.86
N VAL A 40 14.58 20.07 -10.88
CA VAL A 40 14.23 20.69 -12.16
C VAL A 40 13.07 19.95 -12.82
N MET A 41 12.97 18.62 -12.66
CA MET A 41 11.86 17.85 -13.21
C MET A 41 10.50 18.18 -12.57
N LEU A 42 10.51 18.67 -11.33
CA LEU A 42 9.27 19.14 -10.69
C LEU A 42 8.81 20.45 -11.34
N VAL A 43 9.75 21.33 -11.65
CA VAL A 43 9.45 22.69 -12.14
C VAL A 43 9.18 22.67 -13.64
N ASP A 44 10.12 22.16 -14.46
CA ASP A 44 10.01 22.21 -15.93
C ASP A 44 8.87 21.34 -16.49
N GLN A 45 8.55 20.24 -15.79
CA GLN A 45 7.49 19.33 -16.16
C GLN A 45 6.22 19.51 -15.33
N GLU A 46 6.18 20.45 -14.41
CA GLU A 46 5.01 20.76 -13.56
C GLU A 46 4.46 19.50 -12.84
N LYS A 47 5.38 18.57 -12.48
CA LYS A 47 5.02 17.32 -11.81
C LYS A 47 4.77 17.53 -10.32
N SER A 48 3.89 16.69 -9.75
CA SER A 48 3.66 16.63 -8.31
C SER A 48 4.04 15.26 -7.76
N LEU A 49 4.62 15.25 -6.56
CA LEU A 49 4.81 14.04 -5.75
C LEU A 49 4.01 14.20 -4.46
N LYS A 50 3.15 13.23 -4.15
CA LYS A 50 2.25 13.25 -3.00
C LYS A 50 2.35 11.96 -2.22
N GLY A 51 2.37 12.05 -0.89
CA GLY A 51 2.14 10.93 0.00
C GLY A 51 0.65 10.74 0.29
N SER A 52 0.25 9.49 0.55
CA SER A 52 -1.10 9.16 1.00
C SER A 52 -1.00 8.09 2.08
N TYR A 53 -1.29 8.43 3.32
CA TYR A 53 -1.31 7.49 4.44
C TYR A 53 -2.72 6.93 4.61
N LEU A 54 -2.84 5.60 4.65
CA LEU A 54 -4.14 4.89 4.71
C LEU A 54 -5.16 5.39 3.67
N GLY A 55 -4.71 5.72 2.45
CA GLY A 55 -5.57 6.28 1.42
C GLY A 55 -6.07 7.69 1.73
N SER A 56 -5.38 8.44 2.61
CA SER A 56 -5.80 9.76 3.11
C SER A 56 -7.17 9.71 3.81
N CYS A 57 -7.52 8.56 4.40
CA CYS A 57 -8.80 8.40 5.09
C CYS A 57 -8.81 9.08 6.48
N VAL A 58 -10.01 9.40 6.92
CA VAL A 58 -10.30 9.75 8.32
C VAL A 58 -10.91 8.50 8.97
N PRO A 59 -10.15 7.73 9.79
CA PRO A 59 -10.56 6.40 10.25
C PRO A 59 -11.94 6.37 10.92
N THR A 60 -12.23 7.33 11.77
CA THR A 60 -13.52 7.41 12.49
C THR A 60 -14.73 7.59 11.58
N ARG A 61 -14.54 8.23 10.41
CA ARG A 61 -15.58 8.42 9.39
C ARG A 61 -15.62 7.25 8.40
N ASP A 62 -14.45 6.87 7.90
CA ASP A 62 -14.35 6.04 6.69
C ASP A 62 -14.42 4.55 7.00
N ILE A 63 -13.93 4.09 8.18
CA ILE A 63 -14.04 2.68 8.57
C ILE A 63 -15.49 2.23 8.67
N PRO A 64 -16.42 2.94 9.33
CA PRO A 64 -17.83 2.58 9.30
C PRO A 64 -18.43 2.51 7.89
N ALA A 65 -18.02 3.41 6.99
CA ALA A 65 -18.44 3.37 5.60
C ALA A 65 -17.95 2.10 4.87
N TYR A 66 -16.68 1.71 5.08
CA TYR A 66 -16.14 0.46 4.52
C TYR A 66 -16.84 -0.78 5.06
N ILE A 67 -17.17 -0.80 6.37
CA ILE A 67 -17.95 -1.89 6.97
C ILE A 67 -19.33 -2.01 6.32
N ASN A 68 -20.00 -0.89 6.05
CA ASN A 68 -21.28 -0.88 5.36
C ASN A 68 -21.17 -1.39 3.92
N LEU A 69 -20.12 -1.01 3.20
CA LEU A 69 -19.82 -1.53 1.86
C LEU A 69 -19.57 -3.04 1.88
N TYR A 70 -18.84 -3.53 2.88
CA TYR A 70 -18.60 -4.95 3.08
C TYR A 70 -19.93 -5.71 3.34
N LYS A 71 -20.73 -5.23 4.30
CA LYS A 71 -22.02 -5.83 4.65
C LYS A 71 -23.01 -5.87 3.48
N SER A 72 -22.92 -4.90 2.58
CA SER A 72 -23.75 -4.84 1.37
C SER A 72 -23.18 -5.64 0.19
N GLY A 73 -22.08 -6.40 0.39
CA GLY A 73 -21.44 -7.19 -0.67
C GLY A 73 -20.67 -6.37 -1.72
N ARG A 74 -20.57 -5.06 -1.54
CA ARG A 74 -19.89 -4.15 -2.48
C ARG A 74 -18.38 -4.05 -2.28
N LEU A 75 -17.86 -4.55 -1.14
CA LEU A 75 -16.44 -4.58 -0.80
C LEU A 75 -16.08 -5.98 -0.29
N PRO A 76 -15.78 -6.93 -1.17
CA PRO A 76 -15.52 -8.33 -0.80
C PRO A 76 -14.08 -8.51 -0.26
N ILE A 77 -13.80 -7.97 0.92
CA ILE A 77 -12.44 -7.98 1.55
C ILE A 77 -12.00 -9.40 1.92
N GLU A 78 -12.92 -10.32 2.13
CA GLU A 78 -12.61 -11.73 2.39
C GLU A 78 -11.80 -12.39 1.27
N LYS A 79 -11.92 -11.91 0.04
CA LYS A 79 -11.10 -12.37 -1.10
C LYS A 79 -9.62 -12.05 -0.96
N LEU A 80 -9.25 -11.13 -0.08
CA LEU A 80 -7.86 -10.81 0.23
C LEU A 80 -7.26 -11.80 1.23
N ILE A 81 -8.08 -12.53 2.00
CA ILE A 81 -7.60 -13.52 2.97
C ILE A 81 -7.19 -14.78 2.23
N THR A 82 -5.88 -15.01 2.13
CA THR A 82 -5.33 -16.17 1.44
C THR A 82 -5.12 -17.37 2.37
N HIS A 83 -4.89 -17.12 3.66
CA HIS A 83 -4.64 -18.16 4.65
C HIS A 83 -5.24 -17.82 6.00
N LYS A 84 -5.76 -18.85 6.67
CA LYS A 84 -6.15 -18.82 8.08
C LYS A 84 -5.21 -19.73 8.83
N LEU A 85 -4.68 -19.28 9.95
CA LEU A 85 -3.64 -19.96 10.73
C LEU A 85 -4.07 -20.04 12.19
N SER A 86 -3.64 -21.09 12.88
CA SER A 86 -3.57 -21.08 14.35
C SER A 86 -2.32 -20.36 14.84
N LEU A 87 -2.26 -20.05 16.12
CA LEU A 87 -1.10 -19.37 16.70
C LEU A 87 0.18 -20.23 16.56
N ASP A 88 0.07 -21.54 16.65
CA ASP A 88 1.21 -22.47 16.50
C ASP A 88 1.86 -22.41 15.10
N GLN A 89 1.09 -22.01 14.09
CA GLN A 89 1.54 -21.89 12.70
C GLN A 89 2.15 -20.52 12.35
N ILE A 90 2.37 -19.66 13.36
CA ILE A 90 2.80 -18.28 13.12
C ILE A 90 4.13 -18.19 12.37
N ASN A 91 5.08 -19.07 12.69
CA ASN A 91 6.39 -19.08 12.05
C ASN A 91 6.29 -19.45 10.56
N GLU A 92 5.47 -20.45 10.24
CA GLU A 92 5.16 -20.80 8.84
C GLU A 92 4.50 -19.62 8.10
N GLY A 93 3.62 -18.90 8.81
CA GLY A 93 3.01 -17.69 8.29
C GLY A 93 4.03 -16.62 7.91
N PHE A 94 5.02 -16.36 8.77
CA PHE A 94 6.09 -15.42 8.47
C PHE A 94 6.97 -15.87 7.30
N GLU A 95 7.32 -17.16 7.22
CA GLU A 95 8.06 -17.69 6.08
C GLU A 95 7.29 -17.52 4.76
N ARG A 96 6.00 -17.81 4.78
CA ARG A 96 5.13 -17.67 3.61
C ARG A 96 5.03 -16.22 3.16
N LEU A 97 4.94 -15.29 4.12
CA LEU A 97 4.92 -13.86 3.85
C LEU A 97 6.24 -13.40 3.24
N ALA A 98 7.38 -13.83 3.80
CA ALA A 98 8.71 -13.50 3.29
C ALA A 98 8.94 -14.00 1.85
N LYS A 99 8.34 -15.15 1.49
CA LYS A 99 8.39 -15.72 0.13
C LYS A 99 7.40 -15.05 -0.85
N GLY A 100 6.58 -14.09 -0.39
CA GLY A 100 5.57 -13.43 -1.22
C GLY A 100 4.37 -14.32 -1.60
N ASN A 101 4.17 -15.45 -0.91
CA ASN A 101 3.14 -16.45 -1.23
C ASN A 101 1.82 -16.23 -0.47
N ALA A 102 1.59 -15.03 0.06
CA ALA A 102 0.36 -14.66 0.73
C ALA A 102 0.03 -13.18 0.52
N ILE A 103 -1.24 -12.87 0.33
CA ILE A 103 -1.74 -11.48 0.31
C ILE A 103 -2.06 -11.06 1.73
N ARG A 104 -2.92 -11.83 2.41
CA ARG A 104 -3.31 -11.59 3.80
C ARG A 104 -3.45 -12.93 4.53
N GLN A 105 -2.80 -13.02 5.66
CA GLN A 105 -2.93 -14.15 6.58
C GLN A 105 -3.62 -13.66 7.85
N VAL A 106 -4.53 -14.48 8.39
CA VAL A 106 -5.29 -14.17 9.62
C VAL A 106 -5.06 -15.29 10.62
N ILE A 107 -4.65 -14.93 11.82
CA ILE A 107 -4.55 -15.87 12.94
C ILE A 107 -5.93 -15.95 13.59
N LEU A 108 -6.46 -17.15 13.74
CA LEU A 108 -7.68 -17.43 14.48
C LEU A 108 -7.31 -17.89 15.88
N PHE A 109 -7.93 -17.30 16.87
CA PHE A 109 -7.86 -17.73 18.27
C PHE A 109 -9.16 -18.45 18.60
N ASP A 110 -9.07 -19.65 19.13
CA ASP A 110 -10.21 -20.44 19.61
C ASP A 110 -10.70 -19.94 20.97
#